data_a152c2b039b17adf75daf05effc930ec
#
_entry.id   a152c2b039b17adf75daf05effc930ec
#
_cell.length_a   1.000
_cell.length_b   1.000
_cell.length_c   1.000
_cell.angle_alpha   90.00
_cell.angle_beta   90.00
_cell.angle_gamma   90.00
#
_symmetry.space_group_name_H-M   'P 1'
#
loop_
_entity.id
_entity.type
_entity.pdbx_description
1 polymer ?
#
loop_
_entity_poly.entity_id
_entity_poly.type
_entity_poly.pdbx_seq_one_letter_code
_entity_poly.pdbx_strand_id
1 'polypeptide(L)'
;GGKEYATRSRESLKNAICVQSGFYDDLQTSIDGAMQKLVNEDVNAATCRALEGGYMSTKDVTYIRNSSFYLTDAVATEPFINDARFHNNLYLATNYAMAHGLNVQNNAKDCGLMPYQYEYDKSSKIYSLTIDLEKIGKDENFGAEADNAEKCERVIALINAVENLSLVVKGNLDNAEPIF
;
A
#
# COMPACT_ATOMS: atom_id res chain seq x y z
N GLY A 1 10.68 -24.86 -20.00
CA GLY A 1 9.78 -24.17 -19.10
C GLY A 1 10.50 -23.08 -18.33
N GLY A 2 9.92 -21.88 -18.29
CA GLY A 2 10.43 -20.78 -17.47
C GLY A 2 10.18 -21.04 -15.99
N LYS A 3 10.92 -20.33 -15.13
CA LYS A 3 10.64 -20.26 -13.70
C LYS A 3 9.78 -19.02 -13.43
N GLU A 4 8.82 -19.16 -12.54
CA GLU A 4 7.99 -18.07 -12.06
C GLU A 4 8.54 -17.58 -10.72
N TYR A 5 8.42 -16.27 -10.46
CA TYR A 5 8.85 -15.65 -9.20
C TYR A 5 7.70 -14.78 -8.65
N ALA A 6 7.42 -14.93 -7.39
CA ALA A 6 6.43 -14.10 -6.74
C ALA A 6 6.94 -12.65 -6.66
N THR A 7 6.04 -11.71 -6.89
CA THR A 7 6.34 -10.28 -6.82
C THR A 7 5.36 -9.56 -5.92
N ARG A 8 5.82 -8.48 -5.31
CA ARG A 8 4.97 -7.49 -4.65
C ARG A 8 5.19 -6.15 -5.33
N SER A 9 4.12 -5.50 -5.73
CA SER A 9 4.23 -4.25 -6.46
C SER A 9 4.82 -3.14 -5.59
N ARG A 10 5.60 -2.27 -6.20
CA ARG A 10 6.13 -1.05 -5.58
C ARG A 10 5.01 -0.15 -5.03
N GLU A 11 3.84 -0.13 -5.66
CA GLU A 11 2.69 0.65 -5.19
C GLU A 11 2.19 0.11 -3.84
N SER A 12 2.12 -1.20 -3.67
CA SER A 12 1.78 -1.84 -2.41
C SER A 12 2.80 -1.53 -1.31
N LEU A 13 4.11 -1.60 -1.62
CA LEU A 13 5.17 -1.25 -0.70
C LEU A 13 5.12 0.24 -0.33
N LYS A 14 4.97 1.12 -1.30
CA LYS A 14 4.87 2.55 -1.10
C LYS A 14 3.70 2.93 -0.22
N ASN A 15 2.53 2.34 -0.46
CA ASN A 15 1.36 2.55 0.38
C ASN A 15 1.61 2.11 1.82
N ALA A 16 2.20 0.93 2.03
CA ALA A 16 2.53 0.44 3.36
C ALA A 16 3.51 1.36 4.09
N ILE A 17 4.54 1.86 3.40
CA ILE A 17 5.52 2.81 3.95
C ILE A 17 4.84 4.14 4.31
N CYS A 18 4.00 4.69 3.44
CA CYS A 18 3.27 5.93 3.71
C CYS A 18 2.30 5.82 4.88
N VAL A 19 1.65 4.67 5.04
CA VAL A 19 0.77 4.43 6.20
C VAL A 19 1.61 4.29 7.48
N GLN A 20 2.63 3.46 7.46
CA GLN A 20 3.42 3.15 8.66
C GLN A 20 4.31 4.32 9.11
N SER A 21 4.80 5.15 8.18
CA SER A 21 5.56 6.37 8.49
C SER A 21 4.69 7.51 9.03
N GLY A 22 3.36 7.40 8.96
CA GLY A 22 2.43 8.48 9.30
C GLY A 22 2.30 9.54 8.20
N PHE A 23 2.88 9.35 7.03
CA PHE A 23 2.81 10.35 5.94
C PHE A 23 1.39 10.60 5.45
N TYR A 24 0.50 9.61 5.55
CA TYR A 24 -0.90 9.79 5.16
C TYR A 24 -1.80 10.37 6.25
N ASP A 25 -1.28 10.65 7.45
CA ASP A 25 -2.08 11.18 8.56
C ASP A 25 -2.60 12.60 8.27
N ASP A 26 -1.87 13.39 7.46
CA ASP A 26 -2.25 14.72 7.03
C ASP A 26 -2.83 14.77 5.59
N LEU A 27 -3.15 13.61 5.00
CA LEU A 27 -3.69 13.53 3.66
C LEU A 27 -5.04 14.23 3.54
N GLN A 28 -5.12 15.19 2.63
CA GLN A 28 -6.35 15.84 2.23
C GLN A 28 -6.68 15.48 0.78
N THR A 29 -7.97 15.38 0.49
CA THR A 29 -8.46 14.99 -0.82
C THR A 29 -9.45 16.01 -1.38
N SER A 30 -9.57 16.05 -2.69
CA SER A 30 -10.55 16.84 -3.45
C SER A 30 -11.15 16.00 -4.56
N ILE A 31 -12.26 16.45 -5.10
CA ILE A 31 -12.94 15.79 -6.22
C ILE A 31 -12.98 16.76 -7.40
N ASP A 32 -12.50 16.28 -8.54
CA ASP A 32 -12.63 16.93 -9.84
C ASP A 32 -12.78 15.83 -10.89
N GLY A 33 -14.01 15.41 -11.13
CA GLY A 33 -14.32 14.20 -11.90
C GLY A 33 -13.90 12.92 -11.18
N ALA A 34 -12.66 12.85 -10.72
CA ALA A 34 -12.10 11.76 -9.91
C ALA A 34 -11.59 12.26 -8.57
N MET A 35 -11.47 11.33 -7.61
CA MET A 35 -10.82 11.63 -6.31
C MET A 35 -9.33 11.86 -6.53
N GLN A 36 -8.80 12.97 -6.03
CA GLN A 36 -7.38 13.32 -6.10
C GLN A 36 -6.91 13.96 -4.80
N LYS A 37 -5.59 14.05 -4.63
CA LYS A 37 -4.98 14.75 -3.49
C LYS A 37 -5.28 16.25 -3.61
N LEU A 38 -5.65 16.87 -2.49
CA LEU A 38 -5.79 18.32 -2.43
C LEU A 38 -4.41 18.97 -2.49
N VAL A 39 -4.25 19.91 -3.42
CA VAL A 39 -3.00 20.67 -3.61
C VAL A 39 -3.33 22.13 -3.89
N ASN A 40 -2.72 23.03 -3.15
CA ASN A 40 -2.78 24.48 -3.32
C ASN A 40 -1.58 25.15 -2.63
N GLU A 41 -1.57 26.50 -2.56
CA GLU A 41 -0.51 27.25 -1.93
C GLU A 41 -0.30 26.91 -0.44
N ASP A 42 -1.36 26.54 0.28
CA ASP A 42 -1.30 26.19 1.70
C ASP A 42 -1.05 24.69 1.92
N VAL A 43 -1.49 23.84 0.98
CA VAL A 43 -1.36 22.39 1.04
C VAL A 43 -0.52 21.91 -0.13
N ASN A 44 0.77 21.78 0.10
CA ASN A 44 1.77 21.35 -0.88
C ASN A 44 2.83 20.45 -0.22
N ALA A 45 3.82 20.00 -0.95
CA ALA A 45 4.80 19.07 -0.40
C ALA A 45 5.67 19.66 0.71
N ALA A 46 5.79 20.98 0.82
CA ALA A 46 6.51 21.60 1.93
C ALA A 46 5.69 21.57 3.24
N THR A 47 4.36 21.61 3.15
CA THR A 47 3.46 21.68 4.31
C THR A 47 2.76 20.36 4.65
N CYS A 48 2.72 19.41 3.72
CA CYS A 48 1.97 18.16 3.83
C CYS A 48 2.84 16.96 3.47
N ARG A 49 3.12 16.11 4.44
CA ARG A 49 3.95 14.89 4.26
C ARG A 49 3.32 13.89 3.30
N ALA A 50 2.00 13.84 3.21
CA ALA A 50 1.28 12.95 2.29
C ALA A 50 1.57 13.23 0.81
N LEU A 51 2.11 14.39 0.49
CA LEU A 51 2.46 14.79 -0.88
C LEU A 51 3.90 14.44 -1.27
N GLU A 52 4.73 13.99 -0.33
CA GLU A 52 6.09 13.52 -0.62
C GLU A 52 6.13 12.39 -1.65
N GLY A 53 5.15 11.52 -1.63
CA GLY A 53 5.01 10.43 -2.59
C GLY A 53 4.63 10.84 -4.02
N GLY A 54 4.58 12.15 -4.28
CA GLY A 54 4.15 12.70 -5.56
C GLY A 54 2.64 12.91 -5.66
N TYR A 55 2.26 13.78 -6.58
CA TYR A 55 0.85 14.08 -6.85
C TYR A 55 0.65 14.59 -8.29
N MET A 56 -0.59 14.49 -8.73
CA MET A 56 -1.14 15.22 -9.85
C MET A 56 -2.49 15.80 -9.41
N SER A 57 -2.68 17.08 -9.63
CA SER A 57 -3.93 17.79 -9.36
C SER A 57 -4.32 18.56 -10.61
N THR A 58 -5.60 18.46 -11.01
CA THR A 58 -6.13 19.03 -12.26
C THR A 58 -7.28 19.99 -12.03
N LYS A 59 -7.60 20.31 -10.77
CA LYS A 59 -8.84 21.02 -10.43
C LYS A 59 -8.99 22.37 -11.13
N ASP A 60 -8.06 23.29 -10.96
CA ASP A 60 -8.09 24.62 -11.58
C ASP A 60 -6.90 24.83 -12.50
N VAL A 61 -5.73 24.53 -11.99
CA VAL A 61 -4.46 24.51 -12.72
C VAL A 61 -3.87 23.13 -12.53
N THR A 62 -3.28 22.58 -13.59
CA THR A 62 -2.61 21.28 -13.48
C THR A 62 -1.26 21.43 -12.80
N TYR A 63 -1.15 20.84 -11.62
CA TYR A 63 0.09 20.71 -10.89
C TYR A 63 0.54 19.25 -10.88
N ILE A 64 1.81 19.02 -11.19
CA ILE A 64 2.44 17.70 -11.17
C ILE A 64 3.71 17.81 -10.34
N ARG A 65 3.89 16.85 -9.43
CA ARG A 65 5.12 16.68 -8.66
C ARG A 65 5.52 15.21 -8.62
N ASN A 66 6.74 14.94 -8.98
CA ASN A 66 7.30 13.61 -8.84
C ASN A 66 7.55 13.26 -7.37
N SER A 67 7.54 11.98 -7.05
CA SER A 67 7.88 11.48 -5.72
C SER A 67 9.29 11.90 -5.31
N SER A 68 9.50 12.14 -4.02
CA SER A 68 10.82 12.32 -3.42
C SER A 68 11.50 11.00 -3.09
N PHE A 69 10.80 9.89 -3.19
CA PHE A 69 11.35 8.55 -2.96
C PHE A 69 10.74 7.55 -3.93
N TYR A 70 11.55 6.58 -4.29
CA TYR A 70 11.24 5.59 -5.32
C TYR A 70 11.50 4.19 -4.79
N LEU A 71 10.67 3.25 -5.21
CA LEU A 71 10.77 1.84 -4.88
C LEU A 71 10.79 1.01 -6.15
N THR A 72 11.51 -0.09 -6.12
CA THR A 72 11.34 -1.17 -7.11
C THR A 72 10.26 -2.13 -6.64
N ASP A 73 9.75 -2.95 -7.55
CA ASP A 73 8.95 -4.11 -7.15
C ASP A 73 9.82 -5.05 -6.29
N ALA A 74 9.21 -5.66 -5.28
CA ALA A 74 9.87 -6.70 -4.52
C ALA A 74 9.74 -8.02 -5.28
N VAL A 75 10.88 -8.64 -5.62
CA VAL A 75 10.93 -9.88 -6.40
C VAL A 75 11.52 -11.00 -5.53
N ALA A 76 10.85 -12.14 -5.52
CA ALA A 76 11.33 -13.31 -4.78
C ALA A 76 12.69 -13.76 -5.25
N THR A 77 13.53 -14.20 -4.32
CA THR A 77 14.86 -14.75 -4.59
C THR A 77 14.80 -16.21 -5.05
N GLU A 78 13.68 -16.87 -4.81
CA GLU A 78 13.44 -18.26 -5.12
C GLU A 78 12.25 -18.42 -6.07
N PRO A 79 12.23 -19.45 -6.92
CA PRO A 79 11.08 -19.75 -7.76
C PRO A 79 9.82 -19.97 -6.93
N PHE A 80 8.70 -19.51 -7.44
CA PHE A 80 7.40 -19.70 -6.82
C PHE A 80 7.03 -21.18 -6.77
N ILE A 81 6.67 -21.63 -5.58
CA ILE A 81 6.07 -22.93 -5.35
C ILE A 81 4.63 -22.66 -4.92
N ASN A 82 3.69 -23.06 -5.77
CA ASN A 82 2.28 -22.81 -5.50
C ASN A 82 1.82 -23.58 -4.26
N ASP A 83 1.48 -22.87 -3.20
CA ASP A 83 0.78 -23.37 -2.02
C ASP A 83 -0.59 -22.72 -1.97
N ALA A 84 -1.54 -23.33 -2.68
CA ALA A 84 -2.89 -22.83 -2.75
C ALA A 84 -3.69 -23.26 -1.52
N ARG A 85 -4.30 -22.28 -0.84
CA ARG A 85 -5.20 -22.52 0.27
C ARG A 85 -6.65 -22.34 -0.15
N PHE A 86 -7.43 -23.35 0.15
CA PHE A 86 -8.86 -23.33 -0.07
C PHE A 86 -9.59 -22.79 1.17
N HIS A 87 -10.43 -21.80 0.96
CA HIS A 87 -11.25 -21.19 2.00
C HIS A 87 -12.71 -21.16 1.61
N ASN A 88 -13.57 -21.15 2.59
CA ASN A 88 -14.99 -20.93 2.41
C ASN A 88 -15.60 -20.22 3.63
N ASN A 89 -16.81 -19.74 3.46
CA ASN A 89 -17.61 -19.14 4.52
C ASN A 89 -18.56 -20.15 5.19
N LEU A 90 -18.09 -21.39 5.36
CA LEU A 90 -18.92 -22.51 5.84
C LEU A 90 -19.65 -22.20 7.15
N TYR A 91 -18.98 -21.53 8.10
CA TYR A 91 -19.60 -21.17 9.37
C TYR A 91 -20.85 -20.29 9.19
N LEU A 92 -20.75 -19.25 8.37
CA LEU A 92 -21.87 -18.35 8.08
C LEU A 92 -22.99 -19.07 7.32
N ALA A 93 -22.62 -19.84 6.29
CA ALA A 93 -23.56 -20.63 5.50
C ALA A 93 -24.31 -21.67 6.36
N THR A 94 -23.62 -22.32 7.29
CA THR A 94 -24.21 -23.28 8.22
C THR A 94 -25.21 -22.60 9.18
N ASN A 95 -24.85 -21.45 9.73
CA ASN A 95 -25.75 -20.69 10.61
C ASN A 95 -27.03 -20.26 9.88
N TYR A 96 -26.85 -19.77 8.64
CA TYR A 96 -28.00 -19.42 7.81
C TYR A 96 -28.91 -20.63 7.52
N ALA A 97 -28.28 -21.75 7.14
CA ALA A 97 -29.01 -22.99 6.86
C ALA A 97 -29.81 -23.49 8.06
N MET A 98 -29.22 -23.50 9.26
CA MET A 98 -29.88 -23.87 10.50
C MET A 98 -31.08 -22.98 10.79
N ALA A 99 -30.96 -21.68 10.63
CA ALA A 99 -32.04 -20.72 10.86
C ALA A 99 -33.22 -20.88 9.87
N HIS A 100 -32.95 -21.43 8.68
CA HIS A 100 -33.97 -21.59 7.62
C HIS A 100 -34.34 -23.05 7.34
N GLY A 101 -33.91 -23.99 8.17
CA GLY A 101 -34.23 -25.43 8.00
C GLY A 101 -33.63 -26.05 6.74
N LEU A 102 -32.52 -25.51 6.27
CA LEU A 102 -31.80 -25.97 5.08
C LEU A 102 -30.60 -26.85 5.45
N ASN A 103 -30.16 -27.66 4.49
CA ASN A 103 -28.92 -28.42 4.60
C ASN A 103 -27.86 -27.83 3.68
N VAL A 104 -26.73 -27.40 4.26
CA VAL A 104 -25.64 -26.75 3.51
C VAL A 104 -25.09 -27.62 2.39
N GLN A 105 -24.97 -28.93 2.59
CA GLN A 105 -24.44 -29.86 1.60
C GLN A 105 -25.31 -29.96 0.35
N ASN A 106 -26.63 -29.95 0.56
CA ASN A 106 -27.60 -30.08 -0.53
C ASN A 106 -27.99 -28.73 -1.15
N ASN A 107 -27.88 -27.66 -0.37
CA ASN A 107 -28.36 -26.33 -0.72
C ASN A 107 -27.22 -25.28 -0.63
N ALA A 108 -26.00 -25.63 -1.02
CA ALA A 108 -24.83 -24.79 -0.86
C ALA A 108 -25.02 -23.37 -1.46
N LYS A 109 -25.62 -23.29 -2.65
CA LYS A 109 -25.88 -22.02 -3.33
C LYS A 109 -26.93 -21.18 -2.59
N ASP A 110 -28.00 -21.81 -2.14
CA ASP A 110 -29.10 -21.12 -1.45
C ASP A 110 -28.69 -20.65 -0.05
N CYS A 111 -27.73 -21.33 0.57
CA CYS A 111 -27.09 -20.93 1.82
C CYS A 111 -25.96 -19.92 1.63
N GLY A 112 -25.70 -19.47 0.40
CA GLY A 112 -24.64 -18.52 0.10
C GLY A 112 -23.23 -19.04 0.38
N LEU A 113 -23.00 -20.36 0.30
CA LEU A 113 -21.68 -20.93 0.45
C LEU A 113 -20.80 -20.51 -0.74
N MET A 114 -19.75 -19.77 -0.44
CA MET A 114 -18.83 -19.23 -1.45
C MET A 114 -17.41 -19.76 -1.19
N PRO A 115 -17.02 -20.84 -1.88
CA PRO A 115 -15.64 -21.31 -1.84
C PRO A 115 -14.74 -20.35 -2.64
N TYR A 116 -13.54 -20.09 -2.12
CA TYR A 116 -12.51 -19.36 -2.85
C TYR A 116 -11.14 -19.93 -2.53
N GLN A 117 -10.24 -19.77 -3.47
CA GLN A 117 -8.86 -20.20 -3.36
C GLN A 117 -7.97 -18.98 -3.52
N TYR A 118 -6.91 -18.90 -2.72
CA TYR A 118 -5.86 -17.96 -2.97
C TYR A 118 -4.49 -18.62 -2.79
N GLU A 119 -3.56 -18.13 -3.58
CA GLU A 119 -2.19 -18.56 -3.55
C GLU A 119 -1.46 -17.87 -2.41
N TYR A 120 -0.57 -18.61 -1.78
CA TYR A 120 0.26 -18.14 -0.70
C TYR A 120 1.73 -18.33 -1.06
N ASP A 121 2.51 -17.27 -0.94
CA ASP A 121 3.95 -17.31 -1.14
C ASP A 121 4.65 -16.82 0.13
N LYS A 122 5.56 -17.64 0.64
CA LYS A 122 6.46 -17.29 1.73
C LYS A 122 7.89 -17.38 1.22
N SER A 123 8.41 -16.28 0.75
CA SER A 123 9.77 -16.19 0.20
C SER A 123 10.44 -14.89 0.61
N SER A 124 11.77 -14.91 0.67
CA SER A 124 12.55 -13.67 0.75
C SER A 124 12.44 -12.91 -0.56
N LYS A 125 12.29 -11.60 -0.48
CA LYS A 125 12.16 -10.73 -1.65
C LYS A 125 13.21 -9.62 -1.60
N ILE A 126 13.67 -9.21 -2.75
CA ILE A 126 14.61 -8.10 -2.91
C ILE A 126 13.86 -6.93 -3.51
N TYR A 127 14.01 -5.76 -2.92
CA TYR A 127 13.58 -4.47 -3.47
C TYR A 127 14.59 -3.39 -3.09
N SER A 128 14.52 -2.25 -3.72
CA SER A 128 15.32 -1.07 -3.37
C SER A 128 14.44 0.13 -3.08
N LEU A 129 14.88 0.94 -2.14
CA LEU A 129 14.36 2.27 -1.84
C LEU A 129 15.43 3.30 -2.17
N THR A 130 15.06 4.31 -2.93
CA THR A 130 15.90 5.48 -3.23
C THR A 130 15.20 6.74 -2.74
N ILE A 131 15.89 7.58 -1.98
CA ILE A 131 15.36 8.85 -1.48
C ILE A 131 16.17 9.97 -2.13
N ASP A 132 15.48 10.89 -2.81
CA ASP A 132 16.06 12.11 -3.36
C ASP A 132 16.01 13.20 -2.28
N LEU A 133 17.14 13.38 -1.58
CA LEU A 133 17.24 14.31 -0.46
C LEU A 133 17.05 15.77 -0.88
N GLU A 134 17.33 16.11 -2.12
CA GLU A 134 17.13 17.47 -2.62
C GLU A 134 15.66 17.82 -2.82
N LYS A 135 14.80 16.81 -3.03
CA LYS A 135 13.37 16.99 -3.22
C LYS A 135 12.56 16.91 -1.94
N ILE A 136 13.11 16.33 -0.87
CA ILE A 136 12.41 16.22 0.40
C ILE A 136 11.96 17.59 0.90
N GLY A 137 10.66 17.73 1.16
CA GLY A 137 10.07 18.95 1.70
C GLY A 137 10.06 20.14 0.76
N LYS A 138 10.32 19.94 -0.54
CA LYS A 138 10.26 21.01 -1.55
C LYS A 138 9.07 20.82 -2.48
N ASP A 139 8.46 21.93 -2.84
CA ASP A 139 7.43 21.98 -3.86
C ASP A 139 7.72 23.11 -4.85
N GLU A 140 8.22 22.73 -6.02
CA GLU A 140 8.61 23.69 -7.06
C GLU A 140 7.41 24.42 -7.67
N ASN A 141 6.23 23.80 -7.66
CA ASN A 141 5.02 24.42 -8.21
C ASN A 141 4.61 25.68 -7.43
N PHE A 142 4.98 25.75 -6.16
CA PHE A 142 4.64 26.86 -5.26
C PHE A 142 5.88 27.59 -4.74
N GLY A 143 7.07 27.19 -5.16
CA GLY A 143 8.31 27.75 -4.62
C GLY A 143 8.45 27.57 -3.10
N ALA A 144 7.81 26.53 -2.56
CA ALA A 144 7.72 26.28 -1.13
C ALA A 144 8.76 25.24 -0.68
N GLU A 145 9.30 25.44 0.53
CA GLU A 145 10.30 24.56 1.11
C GLU A 145 10.12 24.46 2.62
N ALA A 146 10.12 23.23 3.14
CA ALA A 146 10.13 22.96 4.57
C ALA A 146 11.51 23.27 5.17
N ASP A 147 11.56 23.52 6.48
CA ASP A 147 12.82 23.69 7.17
C ASP A 147 13.64 22.39 7.25
N ASN A 148 14.91 22.50 7.58
CA ASN A 148 15.81 21.35 7.61
C ASN A 148 15.45 20.33 8.70
N ALA A 149 14.85 20.76 9.80
CA ALA A 149 14.40 19.85 10.86
C ALA A 149 13.27 18.97 10.36
N GLU A 150 12.26 19.56 9.73
CA GLU A 150 11.14 18.82 9.13
C GLU A 150 11.60 17.86 8.01
N LYS A 151 12.51 18.30 7.15
CA LYS A 151 13.09 17.41 6.13
C LYS A 151 13.79 16.21 6.72
N CYS A 152 14.59 16.43 7.78
CA CYS A 152 15.29 15.37 8.49
C CYS A 152 14.29 14.37 9.12
N GLU A 153 13.25 14.88 9.78
CA GLU A 153 12.21 14.02 10.36
C GLU A 153 11.49 13.17 9.31
N ARG A 154 11.22 13.72 8.13
CA ARG A 154 10.60 12.97 7.03
C ARG A 154 11.48 11.82 6.55
N VAL A 155 12.78 12.07 6.38
CA VAL A 155 13.73 11.01 5.98
C VAL A 155 13.83 9.93 7.04
N ILE A 156 13.95 10.32 8.32
CA ILE A 156 13.99 9.38 9.44
C ILE A 156 12.69 8.55 9.49
N ALA A 157 11.53 9.17 9.32
CA ALA A 157 10.25 8.45 9.32
C ALA A 157 10.17 7.42 8.19
N LEU A 158 10.67 7.74 6.99
CA LEU A 158 10.72 6.79 5.87
C LEU A 158 11.64 5.61 6.17
N ILE A 159 12.84 5.86 6.69
CA ILE A 159 13.81 4.81 7.03
C ILE A 159 13.26 3.91 8.15
N ASN A 160 12.73 4.48 9.21
CA ASN A 160 12.13 3.73 10.31
C ASN A 160 10.93 2.88 9.85
N ALA A 161 10.11 3.40 8.93
CA ALA A 161 8.99 2.64 8.36
C ALA A 161 9.49 1.42 7.57
N VAL A 162 10.57 1.55 6.82
CA VAL A 162 11.17 0.42 6.08
C VAL A 162 11.79 -0.60 7.02
N GLU A 163 12.55 -0.16 8.04
CA GLU A 163 13.18 -1.04 9.03
C GLU A 163 12.17 -1.91 9.78
N ASN A 164 10.96 -1.43 9.96
CA ASN A 164 9.90 -2.11 10.70
C ASN A 164 8.67 -2.39 9.82
N LEU A 165 8.87 -2.51 8.52
CA LEU A 165 7.77 -2.58 7.57
C LEU A 165 6.93 -3.84 7.78
N SER A 166 5.65 -3.61 8.07
CA SER A 166 4.65 -4.65 8.19
C SER A 166 3.31 -4.17 7.66
N LEU A 167 2.50 -5.08 7.21
CA LEU A 167 1.13 -4.76 6.82
C LEU A 167 0.20 -5.94 7.05
N VAL A 168 -1.06 -5.63 7.27
CA VAL A 168 -2.11 -6.63 7.41
C VAL A 168 -2.77 -6.86 6.06
N VAL A 169 -2.70 -8.09 5.57
CA VAL A 169 -3.34 -8.51 4.33
C VAL A 169 -4.31 -9.65 4.63
N LYS A 170 -5.59 -9.42 4.41
CA LYS A 170 -6.65 -10.42 4.65
C LYS A 170 -6.55 -11.09 6.03
N GLY A 171 -6.27 -10.30 7.07
CA GLY A 171 -6.14 -10.77 8.44
C GLY A 171 -4.80 -11.44 8.79
N ASN A 172 -3.87 -11.53 7.86
CA ASN A 172 -2.50 -11.98 8.13
C ASN A 172 -1.58 -10.78 8.29
N LEU A 173 -0.69 -10.85 9.26
CA LEU A 173 0.43 -9.92 9.39
C LEU A 173 1.53 -10.35 8.43
N ASP A 174 1.91 -9.46 7.54
CA ASP A 174 2.95 -9.69 6.54
C ASP A 174 4.14 -8.80 6.88
N ASN A 175 5.21 -9.39 7.33
CA ASN A 175 6.44 -8.71 7.65
C ASN A 175 7.25 -8.50 6.36
N ALA A 176 7.63 -7.26 6.14
CA ALA A 176 8.42 -6.86 4.97
C ALA A 176 9.66 -6.04 5.38
N GLU A 177 10.01 -6.11 6.66
CA GLU A 177 11.22 -5.52 7.21
C GLU A 177 12.48 -6.17 6.62
N PRO A 178 13.57 -5.43 6.48
CA PRO A 178 14.86 -5.99 6.07
C PRO A 178 15.34 -7.08 7.04
N ILE A 179 15.97 -8.12 6.48
CA ILE A 179 16.50 -9.22 7.30
C ILE A 179 17.77 -8.79 8.05
N PHE A 180 18.45 -7.77 7.56
CA PHE A 180 19.68 -7.19 8.13
C PHE A 180 19.95 -5.81 7.53
#